data_15efe464bc6dcb134f518cc55e1e7694
#
_entry.id   15efe464bc6dcb134f518cc55e1e7694
#
_cell.length_a   1.000
_cell.length_b   1.000
_cell.length_c   1.000
_cell.angle_alpha   90.00
_cell.angle_beta   90.00
_cell.angle_gamma   90.00
#
_symmetry.space_group_name_H-M   'P 1'
#
loop_
_entity.id
_entity.type
_entity.pdbx_description
1 polymer ?
#
loop_
_entity_poly.entity_id
_entity_poly.type
_entity_poly.pdbx_seq_one_letter_code
_entity_poly.pdbx_strand_id
1 'polypeptide(L)'
;MRVALDTNVLAYAEGVGDAARCKKAVELVEQLGDCEVLLPAQTLGELTRVLTGKSKRSAVDTREAVLSWADSFQVPDSTWLAFQAALDLTVDHQFPMWDALILAVAAENRCRLLLSEDFQNGFTWRGVTVIDPFSSPHPPLLAGILRA
;
A
#
# COMPACT_ATOMS: atom_id res chain seq x y z
N MET A 1 6.15 -12.83 -7.30
CA MET A 1 5.74 -11.47 -7.70
C MET A 1 5.81 -10.56 -6.49
N ARG A 2 6.33 -9.37 -6.65
CA ARG A 2 6.40 -8.37 -5.59
C ARG A 2 5.21 -7.43 -5.67
N VAL A 3 4.54 -7.22 -4.54
CA VAL A 3 3.33 -6.42 -4.42
C VAL A 3 3.51 -5.43 -3.27
N ALA A 4 3.31 -4.15 -3.54
CA ALA A 4 3.31 -3.14 -2.49
C ALA A 4 1.88 -2.82 -2.06
N LEU A 5 1.71 -2.51 -0.78
CA LEU A 5 0.42 -2.08 -0.23
C LEU A 5 0.49 -0.62 0.18
N ASP A 6 -0.52 0.14 -0.20
CA ASP A 6 -0.68 1.52 0.24
C ASP A 6 -1.35 1.56 1.62
N THR A 7 -1.28 2.71 2.26
CA THR A 7 -1.79 2.97 3.61
C THR A 7 -3.26 2.59 3.76
N ASN A 8 -4.11 2.89 2.78
CA ASN A 8 -5.55 2.61 2.88
C ASN A 8 -5.82 1.11 3.08
N VAL A 9 -5.07 0.23 2.43
CA VAL A 9 -5.24 -1.23 2.61
C VAL A 9 -4.92 -1.64 4.04
N LEU A 10 -3.82 -1.12 4.61
CA LEU A 10 -3.45 -1.41 6.00
C LEU A 10 -4.46 -0.83 6.99
N ALA A 11 -4.91 0.40 6.76
CA ALA A 11 -5.89 1.05 7.62
C ALA A 11 -7.20 0.26 7.68
N TYR A 12 -7.71 -0.18 6.53
CA TYR A 12 -8.89 -1.03 6.50
C TYR A 12 -8.66 -2.35 7.23
N ALA A 13 -7.50 -2.99 7.01
CA ALA A 13 -7.16 -4.24 7.69
C ALA A 13 -7.08 -4.09 9.22
N GLU A 14 -6.75 -2.88 9.69
CA GLU A 14 -6.74 -2.53 11.13
C GLU A 14 -8.13 -2.11 11.65
N GLY A 15 -9.15 -2.16 10.82
CA GLY A 15 -10.53 -1.87 11.23
C GLY A 15 -10.95 -0.41 11.09
N VAL A 16 -10.16 0.40 10.39
CA VAL A 16 -10.48 1.82 10.16
C VAL A 16 -11.23 1.97 8.85
N GLY A 17 -12.47 2.43 8.88
CA GLY A 17 -13.30 2.62 7.71
C GLY A 17 -14.56 1.74 7.72
N ASP A 18 -15.21 1.60 6.56
CA ASP A 18 -16.44 0.80 6.49
C ASP A 18 -16.17 -0.71 6.65
N ALA A 19 -17.15 -1.41 7.21
CA ALA A 19 -17.00 -2.82 7.55
C ALA A 19 -16.72 -3.71 6.32
N ALA A 20 -17.29 -3.38 5.18
CA ALA A 20 -17.11 -4.17 3.96
C ALA A 20 -15.67 -4.11 3.45
N ARG A 21 -15.07 -2.91 3.42
CA ARG A 21 -13.66 -2.74 3.04
C ARG A 21 -12.72 -3.34 4.06
N CYS A 22 -13.01 -3.20 5.35
CA CYS A 22 -12.20 -3.81 6.42
C CYS A 22 -12.13 -5.33 6.23
N LYS A 23 -13.25 -5.98 5.99
CA LYS A 23 -13.30 -7.42 5.74
C LYS A 23 -12.50 -7.81 4.50
N LYS A 24 -12.70 -7.08 3.40
CA LYS A 24 -11.97 -7.33 2.14
C LYS A 24 -10.47 -7.16 2.30
N ALA A 25 -10.03 -6.15 3.06
CA ALA A 25 -8.62 -5.90 3.28
C ALA A 25 -7.94 -7.05 4.05
N VAL A 26 -8.59 -7.57 5.09
CA VAL A 26 -8.08 -8.72 5.84
C VAL A 26 -7.97 -9.94 4.94
N GLU A 27 -9.01 -10.24 4.18
CA GLU A 27 -9.02 -11.35 3.23
C GLU A 27 -7.93 -11.20 2.16
N LEU A 28 -7.75 -9.97 1.65
CA LEU A 28 -6.74 -9.66 0.65
C LEU A 28 -5.33 -9.98 1.16
N VAL A 29 -4.99 -9.50 2.34
CA VAL A 29 -3.66 -9.72 2.93
C VAL A 29 -3.40 -11.22 3.10
N GLU A 30 -4.38 -11.98 3.55
CA GLU A 30 -4.27 -13.44 3.68
C GLU A 30 -4.07 -14.11 2.32
N GLN A 31 -4.79 -13.66 1.30
CA GLN A 31 -4.72 -14.23 -0.05
C GLN A 31 -3.42 -13.90 -0.79
N LEU A 32 -2.66 -12.91 -0.32
CA LEU A 32 -1.35 -12.55 -0.90
C LEU A 32 -0.19 -13.38 -0.35
N GLY A 33 -0.46 -14.44 0.42
CA GLY A 33 0.57 -15.19 1.14
C GLY A 33 1.68 -15.81 0.29
N ASP A 34 1.46 -16.00 -1.02
CA ASP A 34 2.49 -16.52 -1.94
C ASP A 34 3.29 -15.41 -2.65
N CYS A 35 2.95 -14.15 -2.39
CA CYS A 35 3.64 -13.00 -2.96
C CYS A 35 4.68 -12.46 -1.99
N GLU A 36 5.70 -11.80 -2.52
CA GLU A 36 6.57 -10.94 -1.72
C GLU A 36 5.83 -9.61 -1.51
N VAL A 37 5.31 -9.40 -0.32
CA VAL A 37 4.60 -8.17 0.03
C VAL A 37 5.58 -7.18 0.63
N LEU A 38 5.57 -5.95 0.10
CA LEU A 38 6.40 -4.86 0.57
C LEU A 38 5.52 -3.73 1.11
N LEU A 39 5.91 -3.20 2.26
CA LEU A 39 5.28 -2.04 2.87
C LEU A 39 6.29 -0.90 2.85
N PRO A 40 6.19 0.05 1.91
CA PRO A 40 7.08 1.22 1.96
C PRO A 40 7.06 1.86 3.34
N ALA A 41 8.21 2.28 3.86
CA ALA A 41 8.30 2.89 5.19
C ALA A 41 7.34 4.08 5.34
N GLN A 42 7.14 4.84 4.27
CA GLN A 42 6.15 5.92 4.20
C GLN A 42 4.74 5.43 4.56
N THR A 43 4.35 4.27 4.05
CA THR A 43 3.04 3.67 4.33
C THR A 43 2.84 3.42 5.82
N LEU A 44 3.87 2.92 6.51
CA LEU A 44 3.81 2.69 7.96
C LEU A 44 3.74 3.99 8.75
N GLY A 45 4.43 5.04 8.27
CA GLY A 45 4.33 6.37 8.87
C GLY A 45 2.92 6.96 8.75
N GLU A 46 2.31 6.84 7.58
CA GLU A 46 0.94 7.29 7.37
C GLU A 46 -0.07 6.47 8.16
N LEU A 47 0.14 5.15 8.28
CA LEU A 47 -0.70 4.29 9.11
C LEU A 47 -0.66 4.76 10.58
N THR A 48 0.52 5.11 11.08
CA THR A 48 0.66 5.65 12.43
C THR A 48 -0.22 6.88 12.63
N ARG A 49 -0.23 7.81 11.68
CA ARG A 49 -1.09 9.00 11.73
C ARG A 49 -2.58 8.66 11.72
N VAL A 50 -2.97 7.71 10.90
CA VAL A 50 -4.38 7.28 10.81
C VAL A 50 -4.84 6.65 12.12
N LEU A 51 -4.05 5.74 12.68
CA LEU A 51 -4.42 5.02 13.89
C LEU A 51 -4.49 5.93 15.12
N THR A 52 -3.55 6.86 15.27
CA THR A 52 -3.56 7.81 16.39
C THR A 52 -4.56 8.94 16.22
N GLY A 53 -4.84 9.33 14.96
CA GLY A 53 -5.78 10.42 14.62
C GLY A 53 -7.22 9.94 14.53
N LYS A 54 -7.59 9.35 13.39
CA LYS A 54 -8.98 8.94 13.14
C LYS A 54 -9.48 7.87 14.11
N SER A 55 -8.66 6.88 14.40
CA SER A 55 -9.01 5.75 15.26
C SER A 55 -8.80 6.06 16.74
N LYS A 56 -8.14 7.15 17.07
CA LYS A 56 -7.82 7.57 18.45
C LYS A 56 -7.17 6.45 19.26
N ARG A 57 -6.43 5.57 18.60
CA ARG A 57 -5.72 4.48 19.25
C ARG A 57 -4.55 5.05 20.06
N SER A 58 -4.21 4.43 21.18
CA SER A 58 -3.08 4.88 21.99
C SER A 58 -1.76 4.78 21.24
N ALA A 59 -0.77 5.57 21.63
CA ALA A 59 0.56 5.52 21.03
C ALA A 59 1.19 4.13 21.19
N VAL A 60 1.00 3.48 22.32
CA VAL A 60 1.53 2.14 22.60
C VAL A 60 0.89 1.10 21.67
N ASP A 61 -0.43 1.08 21.58
CA ASP A 61 -1.16 0.12 20.74
C ASP A 61 -0.86 0.36 19.25
N THR A 62 -0.73 1.62 18.83
CA THR A 62 -0.35 1.97 17.47
C THR A 62 1.05 1.45 17.13
N ARG A 63 2.01 1.66 18.03
CA ARG A 63 3.37 1.15 17.85
C ARG A 63 3.38 -0.36 17.68
N GLU A 64 2.65 -1.08 18.51
CA GLU A 64 2.56 -2.55 18.41
C GLU A 64 1.96 -3.01 17.10
N ALA A 65 0.91 -2.35 16.62
CA ALA A 65 0.29 -2.66 15.34
C ALA A 65 1.27 -2.42 14.17
N VAL A 66 1.92 -1.27 14.15
CA VAL A 66 2.88 -0.91 13.09
C VAL A 66 4.08 -1.86 13.07
N LEU A 67 4.63 -2.17 14.24
CA LEU A 67 5.75 -3.12 14.33
C LEU A 67 5.33 -4.54 13.91
N SER A 68 4.10 -4.95 14.19
CA SER A 68 3.57 -6.23 13.74
C SER A 68 3.52 -6.32 12.21
N TRP A 69 3.10 -5.26 11.53
CA TRP A 69 3.16 -5.20 10.06
C TRP A 69 4.59 -5.29 9.56
N ALA A 70 5.50 -4.54 10.16
CA ALA A 70 6.91 -4.55 9.77
C ALA A 70 7.58 -5.91 9.99
N ASP A 71 7.19 -6.64 11.01
CA ASP A 71 7.71 -7.99 11.29
C ASP A 71 7.20 -9.03 10.27
N SER A 72 6.01 -8.81 9.71
CA SER A 72 5.38 -9.76 8.79
C SER A 72 5.82 -9.59 7.34
N PHE A 73 6.29 -8.40 6.95
CA PHE A 73 6.58 -8.05 5.57
C PHE A 73 7.88 -7.26 5.45
N GLN A 74 8.37 -7.12 4.22
CA GLN A 74 9.54 -6.28 3.94
C GLN A 74 9.16 -4.81 3.98
N VAL A 75 10.04 -3.98 4.56
CA VAL A 75 9.82 -2.54 4.66
C VAL A 75 10.96 -1.81 3.96
N PRO A 76 10.83 -1.50 2.66
CA PRO A 76 11.84 -0.71 1.96
C PRO A 76 11.81 0.76 2.39
N ASP A 77 13.00 1.35 2.46
CA ASP A 77 13.15 2.76 2.79
C ASP A 77 12.79 3.67 1.62
N SER A 78 12.46 4.92 1.94
CA SER A 78 12.33 5.98 0.95
C SER A 78 13.72 6.55 0.65
N THR A 79 14.32 6.10 -0.44
CA THR A 79 15.65 6.54 -0.85
C THR A 79 15.58 7.91 -1.51
N TRP A 80 16.74 8.59 -1.62
CA TRP A 80 16.82 9.84 -2.37
C TRP A 80 16.44 9.64 -3.85
N LEU A 81 16.85 8.51 -4.46
CA LEU A 81 16.49 8.21 -5.84
C LEU A 81 14.97 8.05 -6.02
N ALA A 82 14.31 7.38 -5.09
CA ALA A 82 12.85 7.27 -5.12
C ALA A 82 12.20 8.65 -4.95
N PHE A 83 12.74 9.50 -4.07
CA PHE A 83 12.24 10.84 -3.88
C PHE A 83 12.35 11.68 -5.16
N GLN A 84 13.48 11.61 -5.87
CA GLN A 84 13.66 12.29 -7.15
C GLN A 84 12.64 11.81 -8.19
N ALA A 85 12.43 10.50 -8.29
CA ALA A 85 11.43 9.93 -9.19
C ALA A 85 10.01 10.39 -8.83
N ALA A 86 9.72 10.50 -7.54
CA ALA A 86 8.43 11.03 -7.07
C ALA A 86 8.21 12.49 -7.48
N LEU A 87 9.26 13.30 -7.47
CA LEU A 87 9.16 14.69 -7.96
C LEU A 87 8.75 14.73 -9.44
N ASP A 88 9.28 13.82 -10.27
CA ASP A 88 8.87 13.71 -11.67
C ASP A 88 7.37 13.37 -11.80
N LEU A 89 6.87 12.48 -10.94
CA LEU A 89 5.45 12.13 -10.91
C LEU A 89 4.56 13.32 -10.53
N THR A 90 5.02 14.18 -9.64
CA THR A 90 4.25 15.38 -9.27
C THR A 90 4.13 16.34 -10.44
N VAL A 91 5.15 16.45 -11.28
CA VAL A 91 5.17 17.34 -12.46
C VAL A 91 4.40 16.70 -13.61
N ASP A 92 4.70 15.46 -13.94
CA ASP A 92 4.19 14.82 -15.15
C ASP A 92 2.74 14.33 -15.00
N HIS A 93 2.33 13.94 -13.79
CA HIS A 93 1.02 13.35 -13.51
C HIS A 93 0.26 14.06 -12.41
N GLN A 94 0.84 15.10 -11.80
CA GLN A 94 0.18 15.95 -10.77
C GLN A 94 -0.27 15.15 -9.54
N PHE A 95 0.45 14.08 -9.19
CA PHE A 95 0.19 13.34 -7.96
C PHE A 95 0.61 14.14 -6.73
N PRO A 96 -0.10 13.98 -5.60
CA PRO A 96 0.41 14.46 -4.32
C PRO A 96 1.76 13.82 -4.02
N MET A 97 2.68 14.59 -3.43
CA MET A 97 4.08 14.14 -3.24
C MET A 97 4.19 12.82 -2.47
N TRP A 98 3.43 12.66 -1.40
CA TRP A 98 3.56 11.46 -0.57
C TRP A 98 3.01 10.22 -1.26
N ASP A 99 1.94 10.34 -2.05
CA ASP A 99 1.44 9.24 -2.88
C ASP A 99 2.44 8.89 -3.98
N ALA A 100 3.01 9.91 -4.61
CA ALA A 100 4.06 9.72 -5.62
C ALA A 100 5.28 8.99 -5.05
N LEU A 101 5.65 9.28 -3.81
CA LEU A 101 6.78 8.63 -3.15
C LEU A 101 6.52 7.14 -2.92
N ILE A 102 5.33 6.76 -2.49
CA ILE A 102 4.94 5.36 -2.32
C ILE A 102 5.07 4.60 -3.64
N LEU A 103 4.56 5.18 -4.72
CA LEU A 103 4.67 4.56 -6.06
C LEU A 103 6.12 4.46 -6.52
N ALA A 104 6.93 5.50 -6.28
CA ALA A 104 8.35 5.50 -6.64
C ALA A 104 9.13 4.44 -5.87
N VAL A 105 8.87 4.28 -4.58
CA VAL A 105 9.50 3.22 -3.76
C VAL A 105 9.10 1.83 -4.26
N ALA A 106 7.83 1.63 -4.61
CA ALA A 106 7.37 0.38 -5.20
C ALA A 106 8.12 0.06 -6.50
N ALA A 107 8.28 1.05 -7.38
CA ALA A 107 9.00 0.87 -8.64
C ALA A 107 10.49 0.57 -8.42
N GLU A 108 11.14 1.28 -7.52
CA GLU A 108 12.56 1.05 -7.19
C GLU A 108 12.81 -0.37 -6.66
N ASN A 109 11.85 -0.91 -5.92
CA ASN A 109 11.92 -2.26 -5.38
C ASN A 109 11.34 -3.32 -6.31
N ARG A 110 11.09 -2.97 -7.56
CA ARG A 110 10.62 -3.88 -8.62
C ARG A 110 9.28 -4.55 -8.29
N CYS A 111 8.42 -3.85 -7.61
CA CYS A 111 7.05 -4.31 -7.43
C CYS A 111 6.31 -4.29 -8.77
N ARG A 112 5.54 -5.31 -9.02
CA ARG A 112 4.67 -5.39 -10.19
C ARG A 112 3.35 -4.65 -9.97
N LEU A 113 2.86 -4.70 -8.74
CA LEU A 113 1.59 -4.08 -8.34
C LEU A 113 1.79 -3.17 -7.14
N LEU A 114 1.02 -2.08 -7.12
CA LEU A 114 0.73 -1.30 -5.93
C LEU A 114 -0.78 -1.37 -5.70
N LEU A 115 -1.19 -1.93 -4.57
CA LEU A 115 -2.61 -2.02 -4.23
C LEU A 115 -3.02 -0.78 -3.46
N SER A 116 -3.89 0.02 -4.06
CA SER A 116 -4.35 1.30 -3.52
C SER A 116 -5.67 1.70 -4.16
N GLU A 117 -6.55 2.31 -3.37
CA GLU A 117 -7.77 2.93 -3.89
C GLU A 117 -7.59 4.43 -4.24
N ASP A 118 -6.43 5.01 -3.91
CA ASP A 118 -6.20 6.46 -4.03
C ASP A 118 -5.71 6.92 -5.41
N PHE A 119 -5.32 5.99 -6.27
CA PHE A 119 -4.86 6.29 -7.63
C PHE A 119 -5.90 5.88 -8.66
N GLN A 120 -5.69 6.33 -9.89
CA GLN A 120 -6.48 5.81 -11.01
C GLN A 120 -6.21 4.32 -11.20
N ASN A 121 -7.24 3.51 -11.09
CA ASN A 121 -7.14 2.06 -11.25
C ASN A 121 -6.60 1.71 -12.64
N GLY A 122 -5.55 0.90 -12.69
CA GLY A 122 -4.89 0.50 -13.93
C GLY A 122 -3.73 1.42 -14.36
N PHE A 123 -3.46 2.51 -13.60
CA PHE A 123 -2.33 3.38 -13.91
C PHE A 123 -1.03 2.59 -13.86
N THR A 124 -0.23 2.67 -14.92
CA THR A 124 1.06 1.95 -15.00
C THR A 124 2.21 2.95 -15.16
N TRP A 125 3.25 2.76 -14.35
CA TRP A 125 4.42 3.61 -14.36
C TRP A 125 5.66 2.82 -13.95
N ARG A 126 6.70 2.85 -14.78
CA ARG A 126 7.97 2.16 -14.54
C ARG A 126 7.80 0.70 -14.11
N GLY A 127 6.89 -0.02 -14.75
CA GLY A 127 6.64 -1.44 -14.49
C GLY A 127 5.70 -1.74 -13.31
N VAL A 128 5.23 -0.73 -12.60
CA VAL A 128 4.25 -0.88 -11.53
C VAL A 128 2.87 -0.54 -12.07
N THR A 129 1.91 -1.43 -11.86
CA THR A 129 0.50 -1.15 -12.14
C THR A 129 -0.24 -0.94 -10.83
N VAL A 130 -0.94 0.18 -10.72
CA VAL A 130 -1.79 0.45 -9.56
C VAL A 130 -3.14 -0.22 -9.76
N ILE A 131 -3.59 -0.96 -8.77
CA ILE A 131 -4.87 -1.63 -8.78
C ILE A 131 -5.64 -1.31 -7.50
N ASP A 132 -6.91 -0.92 -7.67
CA ASP A 132 -7.83 -0.80 -6.56
C ASP A 132 -8.32 -2.19 -6.17
N PRO A 133 -7.88 -2.74 -5.02
CA PRO A 133 -8.25 -4.10 -4.63
C PRO A 133 -9.70 -4.21 -4.15
N PHE A 134 -10.37 -3.09 -3.95
CA PHE A 134 -11.74 -3.03 -3.46
C PHE A 134 -12.77 -2.95 -4.60
N SER A 135 -12.32 -2.70 -5.82
CA SER A 135 -13.17 -2.73 -6.99
C SER A 135 -13.56 -4.17 -7.36
N SER A 136 -14.75 -4.34 -7.93
CA SER A 136 -15.26 -5.66 -8.33
C SER A 136 -15.77 -5.57 -9.76
N PRO A 137 -15.43 -6.57 -10.63
CA PRO A 137 -14.54 -7.71 -10.36
C PRO A 137 -13.07 -7.30 -10.28
N HIS A 138 -12.23 -8.15 -9.68
CA HIS A 138 -10.79 -7.89 -9.64
C HIS A 138 -10.21 -7.90 -11.06
N PRO A 139 -9.30 -6.97 -11.40
CA PRO A 139 -8.56 -7.05 -12.64
C PRO A 139 -7.82 -8.38 -12.78
N PRO A 140 -7.65 -8.91 -14.00
CA PRO A 140 -6.97 -10.21 -14.19
C PRO A 140 -5.60 -10.31 -13.54
N LEU A 141 -4.85 -9.22 -13.54
CA LEU A 141 -3.51 -9.20 -12.95
C LEU A 141 -3.54 -9.45 -11.43
N LEU A 142 -4.54 -8.92 -10.74
CA LEU A 142 -4.72 -9.17 -9.32
C LEU A 142 -5.33 -10.55 -9.08
N ALA A 143 -6.40 -10.89 -9.82
CA ALA A 143 -7.06 -12.18 -9.66
C ALA A 143 -6.12 -13.36 -9.83
N GLY A 144 -5.12 -13.23 -10.71
CA GLY A 144 -4.15 -14.29 -11.00
C GLY A 144 -3.16 -14.57 -9.86
N ILE A 145 -3.00 -13.68 -8.89
CA ILE A 145 -2.05 -13.84 -7.78
C ILE A 145 -2.72 -14.14 -6.45
N LEU A 146 -4.03 -13.98 -6.35
CA LEU A 146 -4.76 -14.27 -5.12
C LEU A 146 -4.97 -15.76 -4.95
N ARG A 147 -4.79 -16.24 -3.72
CA ARG A 147 -5.16 -17.62 -3.40
C ARG A 147 -6.67 -17.81 -3.42
N ALA A 148 -7.05 -18.97 -3.86
CA ALA A 148 -8.46 -19.34 -3.80
C ALA A 148 -8.97 -19.48 -2.35
#